data_5569650445b2b8886129dbc82a374b6f
#
_entry.id   5569650445b2b8886129dbc82a374b6f
#
_cell.length_a   1.000
_cell.length_b   1.000
_cell.length_c   1.000
_cell.angle_alpha   90.00
_cell.angle_beta   90.00
_cell.angle_gamma   90.00
#
_symmetry.space_group_name_H-M   'P 1'
#
loop_
_entity.id
_entity.type
_entity.pdbx_description
1 polymer ?
#
loop_
_entity_poly.entity_id
_entity_poly.type
_entity_poly.pdbx_seq_one_letter_code
_entity_poly.pdbx_strand_id
1 'polypeptide(L)'
;YLGYSGLQTRAGFQSAEFFNSKNVDGLDKVYILNKGLHDCNPHKGIRVLIRDGYYLAFHSNKYVPVRQDEIFEKISSKLEEKYDCEFINGAYSIEKTYATYQLGNTSQKAIEKKLKRHSYAFSDIRIYLDVITSDVTLSGINVFPRCFVDGMVLPLANTIKAPHLGEAPLKKVLEKLDN
;
A
#
# COMPACT_ATOMS: atom_id res chain seq x y z
N TYR A 1 5.34 4.61 16.62
CA TYR A 1 4.78 5.98 16.47
C TYR A 1 3.48 5.98 15.66
N LEU A 2 3.36 5.23 14.56
CA LEU A 2 2.13 5.14 13.74
C LEU A 2 0.94 4.58 14.53
N GLY A 3 1.17 3.55 15.35
CA GLY A 3 0.15 3.02 16.25
C GLY A 3 -0.33 4.03 17.28
N TYR A 4 0.56 4.88 17.78
CA TYR A 4 0.23 5.92 18.75
C TYR A 4 -0.70 7.00 18.18
N SER A 5 -0.45 7.45 16.95
CA SER A 5 -1.34 8.39 16.24
C SER A 5 -2.75 7.82 16.04
N GLY A 6 -2.85 6.55 15.67
CA GLY A 6 -4.13 5.86 15.56
C GLY A 6 -4.87 5.75 16.88
N LEU A 7 -4.14 5.52 17.98
CA LEU A 7 -4.68 5.48 19.33
C LEU A 7 -5.24 6.84 19.77
N GLN A 8 -4.48 7.92 19.52
CA GLN A 8 -4.91 9.30 19.82
C GLN A 8 -6.22 9.65 19.10
N THR A 9 -6.30 9.34 17.81
CA THR A 9 -7.52 9.59 17.02
C THR A 9 -8.72 8.83 17.58
N ARG A 10 -8.53 7.59 18.05
CA ARG A 10 -9.60 6.78 18.65
C ARG A 10 -10.03 7.28 20.02
N ALA A 11 -9.12 7.85 20.79
CA ALA A 11 -9.41 8.50 22.06
C ALA A 11 -10.10 9.88 21.90
N GLY A 12 -10.46 10.29 20.66
CA GLY A 12 -11.17 11.52 20.37
C GLY A 12 -10.28 12.74 20.12
N PHE A 13 -8.95 12.55 20.01
CA PHE A 13 -8.04 13.65 19.66
C PHE A 13 -7.98 13.83 18.13
N GLN A 14 -8.32 15.02 17.66
CA GLN A 14 -8.39 15.33 16.21
C GLN A 14 -7.01 15.41 15.56
N SER A 15 -5.96 15.75 16.30
CA SER A 15 -4.60 15.77 15.78
C SER A 15 -3.57 15.37 16.85
N ALA A 16 -2.49 14.75 16.42
CA ALA A 16 -1.34 14.43 17.27
C ALA A 16 -0.68 15.71 17.82
N GLU A 17 -0.68 16.80 17.07
CA GLU A 17 -0.14 18.10 17.47
C GLU A 17 -0.86 18.67 18.67
N PHE A 18 -2.18 18.61 18.70
CA PHE A 18 -2.97 19.09 19.84
C PHE A 18 -2.61 18.36 21.14
N PHE A 19 -2.40 17.04 21.06
CA PHE A 19 -2.04 16.24 22.22
C PHE A 19 -0.59 16.47 22.67
N ASN A 20 0.32 16.65 21.71
CA ASN A 20 1.74 16.88 21.97
C ASN A 20 2.04 18.33 22.35
N SER A 21 1.23 19.29 21.94
CA SER A 21 1.39 20.73 22.27
C SER A 21 1.06 21.07 23.72
N LYS A 22 0.31 20.23 24.42
CA LYS A 22 0.07 20.39 25.84
C LYS A 22 1.27 19.86 26.63
N ASN A 23 1.80 20.67 27.54
CA ASN A 23 2.80 20.26 28.53
C ASN A 23 2.21 19.26 29.52
N VAL A 24 1.83 18.09 29.02
CA VAL A 24 1.23 17.01 29.81
C VAL A 24 2.31 15.97 30.04
N ASP A 25 2.56 15.62 31.27
CA ASP A 25 3.49 14.57 31.66
C ASP A 25 3.14 13.22 31.01
N GLY A 26 4.13 12.33 30.87
CA GLY A 26 3.95 11.03 30.24
C GLY A 26 2.86 10.16 30.88
N LEU A 27 2.75 10.19 32.21
CA LEU A 27 1.70 9.48 32.94
C LEU A 27 0.31 10.08 32.71
N ASP A 28 0.21 11.39 32.66
CA ASP A 28 -1.04 12.08 32.35
C ASP A 28 -1.50 11.82 30.93
N LYS A 29 -0.57 11.71 29.97
CA LYS A 29 -0.90 11.29 28.59
C LYS A 29 -1.51 9.90 28.55
N VAL A 30 -0.97 8.95 29.29
CA VAL A 30 -1.51 7.59 29.38
C VAL A 30 -2.90 7.60 29.99
N TYR A 31 -3.10 8.35 31.09
CA TYR A 31 -4.40 8.48 31.73
C TYR A 31 -5.46 9.09 30.79
N ILE A 32 -5.13 10.20 30.12
CA ILE A 32 -6.03 10.88 29.19
C ILE A 32 -6.39 9.98 28.02
N LEU A 33 -5.42 9.24 27.45
CA LEU A 33 -5.66 8.28 26.38
C LEU A 33 -6.58 7.14 26.84
N ASN A 34 -6.31 6.55 27.99
CA ASN A 34 -7.11 5.46 28.55
C ASN A 34 -8.55 5.92 28.80
N LYS A 35 -8.73 7.10 29.35
CA LYS A 35 -10.06 7.68 29.56
C LYS A 35 -10.79 7.91 28.24
N GLY A 36 -10.13 8.55 27.26
CA GLY A 36 -10.70 8.78 25.94
C GLY A 36 -11.06 7.47 25.22
N LEU A 37 -10.24 6.42 25.36
CA LEU A 37 -10.54 5.10 24.80
C LEU A 37 -11.71 4.40 25.52
N HIS A 38 -11.81 4.57 26.82
CA HIS A 38 -12.93 4.05 27.62
C HIS A 38 -14.25 4.75 27.24
N ASP A 39 -14.20 6.07 27.03
CA ASP A 39 -15.37 6.88 26.71
C ASP A 39 -15.72 6.84 25.19
N CYS A 40 -14.85 6.26 24.37
CA CYS A 40 -15.16 6.11 22.95
C CYS A 40 -16.27 5.07 22.75
N ASN A 41 -17.11 5.33 21.73
CA ASN A 41 -18.27 4.50 21.43
C ASN A 41 -17.88 3.01 21.24
N PRO A 42 -18.29 2.11 22.14
CA PRO A 42 -17.89 0.69 22.13
C PRO A 42 -18.39 -0.06 20.88
N HIS A 43 -19.39 0.48 20.16
CA HIS A 43 -19.90 -0.11 18.92
C HIS A 43 -18.97 0.08 17.71
N LYS A 44 -17.98 0.95 17.79
CA LYS A 44 -16.95 1.11 16.77
C LYS A 44 -15.76 0.22 17.07
N GLY A 45 -15.91 -1.08 16.88
CA GLY A 45 -14.84 -2.05 17.09
C GLY A 45 -13.50 -1.59 16.50
N ILE A 46 -12.42 -1.85 17.23
CA ILE A 46 -11.04 -1.55 16.82
C ILE A 46 -10.33 -2.88 16.56
N ARG A 47 -9.63 -2.98 15.45
CA ARG A 47 -8.66 -4.05 15.22
C ARG A 47 -7.27 -3.51 15.49
N VAL A 48 -6.49 -4.27 16.23
CA VAL A 48 -5.12 -3.90 16.58
C VAL A 48 -4.18 -4.83 15.85
N LEU A 49 -3.25 -4.25 15.10
CA LEU A 49 -2.16 -5.00 14.50
C LEU A 49 -1.01 -5.07 15.50
N ILE A 50 -0.67 -6.29 15.92
CA ILE A 50 0.47 -6.57 16.80
C ILE A 50 1.45 -7.44 16.03
N ARG A 51 2.72 -7.09 16.08
CA ARG A 51 3.82 -7.89 15.52
C ARG A 51 4.99 -7.87 16.51
N ASP A 52 5.51 -9.03 16.84
CA ASP A 52 6.65 -9.20 17.75
C ASP A 52 6.46 -8.48 19.12
N GLY A 53 5.20 -8.46 19.62
CA GLY A 53 4.85 -7.79 20.87
C GLY A 53 4.65 -6.28 20.76
N TYR A 54 4.83 -5.68 19.58
CA TYR A 54 4.65 -4.24 19.36
C TYR A 54 3.32 -3.91 18.71
N TYR A 55 2.67 -2.87 19.19
CA TYR A 55 1.47 -2.29 18.60
C TYR A 55 1.87 -1.47 17.37
N LEU A 56 1.53 -1.94 16.17
CA LEU A 56 1.91 -1.30 14.91
C LEU A 56 0.84 -0.37 14.38
N ALA A 57 -0.42 -0.78 14.44
CA ALA A 57 -1.53 0.01 13.90
C ALA A 57 -2.86 -0.27 14.60
N PHE A 58 -3.75 0.71 14.53
CA PHE A 58 -5.14 0.63 14.96
C PHE A 58 -6.04 0.85 13.75
N HIS A 59 -6.81 -0.17 13.42
CA HIS A 59 -7.70 -0.16 12.27
C HIS A 59 -9.18 -0.09 12.69
N SER A 60 -10.03 0.37 11.81
CA SER A 60 -11.47 0.21 11.99
C SER A 60 -11.87 -1.27 11.86
N ASN A 61 -13.07 -1.62 12.34
CA ASN A 61 -13.64 -2.95 12.14
C ASN A 61 -13.88 -3.30 10.65
N LYS A 62 -13.91 -2.28 9.78
CA LYS A 62 -14.03 -2.44 8.31
C LYS A 62 -12.71 -2.80 7.63
N TYR A 63 -11.59 -2.75 8.35
CA TYR A 63 -10.28 -3.13 7.80
C TYR A 63 -10.26 -4.63 7.53
N VAL A 64 -9.84 -5.00 6.33
CA VAL A 64 -9.65 -6.39 5.92
C VAL A 64 -8.15 -6.67 5.89
N PRO A 65 -7.63 -7.43 6.85
CA PRO A 65 -6.24 -7.85 6.80
C PRO A 65 -6.04 -8.81 5.61
N VAL A 66 -5.02 -8.56 4.83
CA VAL A 66 -4.57 -9.49 3.80
C VAL A 66 -3.09 -9.73 4.06
N ARG A 67 -2.68 -10.99 4.11
CA ARG A 67 -1.29 -11.33 4.35
C ARG A 67 -0.43 -10.82 3.19
N GLN A 68 0.71 -10.21 3.51
CA GLN A 68 1.59 -9.63 2.49
C GLN A 68 2.16 -10.68 1.56
N ASP A 69 2.55 -11.85 2.09
CA ASP A 69 2.99 -12.98 1.28
C ASP A 69 1.92 -13.41 0.27
N GLU A 70 0.66 -13.52 0.70
CA GLU A 70 -0.46 -13.84 -0.18
C GLU A 70 -0.67 -12.78 -1.27
N ILE A 71 -0.52 -11.49 -0.92
CA ILE A 71 -0.64 -10.39 -1.90
C ILE A 71 0.41 -10.54 -2.99
N PHE A 72 1.68 -10.68 -2.59
CA PHE A 72 2.78 -10.74 -3.55
C PHE A 72 2.78 -12.04 -4.35
N GLU A 73 2.49 -13.18 -3.74
CA GLU A 73 2.37 -14.46 -4.44
C GLU A 73 1.32 -14.42 -5.54
N LYS A 74 0.09 -13.98 -5.22
CA LYS A 74 -1.02 -13.94 -6.18
C LYS A 74 -0.81 -12.88 -7.27
N ILE A 75 -0.28 -11.72 -6.92
CA ILE A 75 0.00 -10.67 -7.91
C ILE A 75 1.15 -11.10 -8.80
N SER A 76 2.25 -11.66 -8.25
CA SER A 76 3.38 -12.18 -9.04
C SER A 76 2.93 -13.21 -10.06
N SER A 77 2.20 -14.24 -9.60
CA SER A 77 1.69 -15.29 -10.48
C SER A 77 0.82 -14.72 -11.62
N LYS A 78 -0.02 -13.72 -11.30
CA LYS A 78 -0.88 -13.07 -12.29
C LYS A 78 -0.09 -12.24 -13.30
N LEU A 79 0.92 -11.50 -12.85
CA LEU A 79 1.77 -10.68 -13.71
C LEU A 79 2.65 -11.56 -14.61
N GLU A 80 3.17 -12.66 -14.08
CA GLU A 80 3.93 -13.64 -14.86
C GLU A 80 3.06 -14.30 -15.93
N GLU A 81 1.90 -14.83 -15.55
CA GLU A 81 0.99 -15.53 -16.47
C GLU A 81 0.50 -14.62 -17.61
N LYS A 82 0.08 -13.41 -17.29
CA LYS A 82 -0.60 -12.52 -18.25
C LYS A 82 0.34 -11.63 -19.05
N TYR A 83 1.41 -11.18 -18.42
CA TYR A 83 2.29 -10.15 -18.99
C TYR A 83 3.74 -10.60 -19.13
N ASP A 84 4.03 -11.87 -18.81
CA ASP A 84 5.40 -12.41 -18.84
C ASP A 84 6.36 -11.53 -18.00
N CYS A 85 5.86 -11.04 -16.85
CA CYS A 85 6.64 -10.15 -15.98
C CYS A 85 7.66 -10.92 -15.18
N GLU A 86 8.85 -10.35 -15.04
CA GLU A 86 9.94 -10.85 -14.20
C GLU A 86 10.06 -9.99 -12.92
N PHE A 87 10.22 -10.64 -11.77
CA PHE A 87 10.53 -9.95 -10.51
C PHE A 87 11.96 -9.39 -10.55
N ILE A 88 12.11 -8.10 -10.28
CA ILE A 88 13.40 -7.41 -10.31
C ILE A 88 13.95 -7.20 -8.91
N ASN A 89 13.17 -6.58 -8.05
CA ASN A 89 13.55 -6.32 -6.67
C ASN A 89 12.33 -6.06 -5.79
N GLY A 90 12.58 -6.05 -4.49
CA GLY A 90 11.59 -5.66 -3.50
C GLY A 90 12.24 -5.34 -2.17
N ALA A 91 11.52 -4.66 -1.31
CA ALA A 91 11.91 -4.44 0.06
C ALA A 91 10.71 -4.47 0.99
N TYR A 92 10.99 -4.89 2.19
CA TYR A 92 10.06 -4.92 3.29
C TYR A 92 10.46 -3.92 4.35
N SER A 93 9.50 -3.16 4.85
CA SER A 93 9.62 -2.37 6.07
C SER A 93 8.35 -2.52 6.91
N ILE A 94 8.41 -2.06 8.16
CA ILE A 94 7.22 -2.00 9.03
C ILE A 94 6.11 -1.16 8.40
N GLU A 95 6.47 -0.13 7.67
CA GLU A 95 5.52 0.83 7.10
C GLU A 95 4.97 0.38 5.76
N LYS A 96 5.83 -0.16 4.90
CA LYS A 96 5.48 -0.52 3.53
C LYS A 96 6.28 -1.71 3.06
N THR A 97 5.64 -2.51 2.23
CA THR A 97 6.31 -3.54 1.43
C THR A 97 6.12 -3.19 -0.03
N TYR A 98 7.17 -3.32 -0.82
CA TYR A 98 7.09 -3.11 -2.25
C TYR A 98 7.81 -4.20 -3.03
N ALA A 99 7.37 -4.41 -4.26
CA ALA A 99 8.03 -5.23 -5.25
C ALA A 99 7.95 -4.56 -6.62
N THR A 100 9.01 -4.68 -7.40
CA THR A 100 9.10 -4.19 -8.77
C THR A 100 9.22 -5.36 -9.73
N TYR A 101 8.39 -5.36 -10.74
CA TYR A 101 8.38 -6.33 -11.84
C TYR A 101 8.67 -5.62 -13.15
N GLN A 102 9.45 -6.24 -14.02
CA GLN A 102 9.67 -5.77 -15.40
C GLN A 102 8.74 -6.51 -16.33
N LEU A 103 8.11 -5.79 -17.25
CA LEU A 103 7.27 -6.36 -18.29
C LEU A 103 8.10 -7.22 -19.24
N GLY A 104 7.60 -8.41 -19.56
CA GLY A 104 8.29 -9.34 -20.43
C GLY A 104 8.43 -8.85 -21.86
N ASN A 105 9.39 -9.42 -22.57
CA ASN A 105 9.79 -8.98 -23.91
C ASN A 105 8.65 -8.95 -24.93
N THR A 106 7.70 -9.88 -24.87
CA THR A 106 6.57 -9.94 -25.81
C THR A 106 5.65 -8.74 -25.65
N SER A 107 5.24 -8.47 -24.42
CA SER A 107 4.36 -7.35 -24.08
C SER A 107 5.06 -6.02 -24.29
N GLN A 108 6.35 -5.92 -23.95
CA GLN A 108 7.16 -4.74 -24.18
C GLN A 108 7.26 -4.40 -25.67
N LYS A 109 7.61 -5.36 -26.54
CA LYS A 109 7.66 -5.16 -28.01
C LYS A 109 6.32 -4.70 -28.58
N ALA A 110 5.19 -5.18 -28.06
CA ALA A 110 3.87 -4.74 -28.50
C ALA A 110 3.64 -3.24 -28.20
N ILE A 111 4.08 -2.77 -27.03
CA ILE A 111 3.99 -1.36 -26.63
C ILE A 111 4.97 -0.51 -27.45
N GLU A 112 6.21 -0.95 -27.61
CA GLU A 112 7.20 -0.29 -28.47
C GLU A 112 6.68 -0.09 -29.89
N LYS A 113 6.07 -1.13 -30.48
CA LYS A 113 5.47 -1.05 -31.82
C LYS A 113 4.36 0.00 -31.88
N LYS A 114 3.54 0.13 -30.85
CA LYS A 114 2.51 1.18 -30.78
C LYS A 114 3.13 2.57 -30.68
N LEU A 115 4.14 2.78 -29.85
CA LEU A 115 4.82 4.06 -29.68
C LEU A 115 5.52 4.49 -30.97
N LYS A 116 6.22 3.58 -31.64
CA LYS A 116 6.87 3.85 -32.95
C LYS A 116 5.88 4.28 -34.03
N ARG A 117 4.65 3.76 -34.01
CA ARG A 117 3.59 4.20 -34.96
C ARG A 117 3.18 5.66 -34.75
N HIS A 118 3.40 6.23 -33.57
CA HIS A 118 3.16 7.64 -33.27
C HIS A 118 4.40 8.50 -33.46
N SER A 119 5.40 8.03 -34.17
CA SER A 119 6.64 8.76 -34.52
C SER A 119 7.52 9.11 -33.31
N TYR A 120 7.40 8.38 -32.21
CA TYR A 120 8.32 8.51 -31.10
C TYR A 120 9.62 7.77 -31.38
N ALA A 121 10.73 8.49 -31.37
CA ALA A 121 12.08 7.91 -31.45
C ALA A 121 12.61 7.69 -30.03
N PHE A 122 12.99 6.48 -29.70
CA PHE A 122 13.66 6.11 -28.43
C PHE A 122 14.64 4.95 -28.72
N SER A 123 15.71 4.88 -27.91
CA SER A 123 16.72 3.83 -28.02
C SER A 123 16.53 2.71 -27.00
N ASP A 124 16.09 3.05 -25.79
CA ASP A 124 15.82 2.10 -24.71
C ASP A 124 14.46 2.43 -24.06
N ILE A 125 13.59 1.44 -24.01
CA ILE A 125 12.31 1.53 -23.27
C ILE A 125 12.15 0.27 -22.42
N ARG A 126 11.79 0.47 -21.17
CA ARG A 126 11.44 -0.61 -20.25
C ARG A 126 10.21 -0.23 -19.45
N ILE A 127 9.33 -1.19 -19.25
CA ILE A 127 8.11 -0.97 -18.50
C ILE A 127 8.16 -1.79 -17.23
N TYR A 128 7.88 -1.13 -16.13
CA TYR A 128 7.87 -1.72 -14.81
C TYR A 128 6.48 -1.60 -14.19
N LEU A 129 6.17 -2.55 -13.34
CA LEU A 129 5.00 -2.56 -12.48
C LEU A 129 5.48 -2.60 -11.04
N ASP A 130 5.22 -1.55 -10.29
CA ASP A 130 5.53 -1.48 -8.87
C ASP A 130 4.28 -1.83 -8.07
N VAL A 131 4.40 -2.82 -7.19
CA VAL A 131 3.36 -3.24 -6.25
C VAL A 131 3.72 -2.74 -4.87
N ILE A 132 2.84 -1.99 -4.25
CA ILE A 132 3.03 -1.44 -2.91
C ILE A 132 1.84 -1.79 -2.03
N THR A 133 2.11 -2.23 -0.82
CA THR A 133 1.10 -2.43 0.23
C THR A 133 1.61 -2.00 1.60
N SER A 134 0.70 -1.79 2.53
CA SER A 134 1.02 -1.41 3.92
C SER A 134 -0.01 -1.98 4.89
N ASP A 135 0.46 -2.64 5.92
CA ASP A 135 -0.40 -3.13 7.01
C ASP A 135 -0.72 -2.04 8.04
N VAL A 136 0.04 -0.95 8.04
CA VAL A 136 -0.09 0.15 9.02
C VAL A 136 -0.90 1.34 8.50
N THR A 137 -1.85 1.10 7.61
CA THR A 137 -2.79 2.10 7.05
C THR A 137 -2.20 3.18 6.13
N LEU A 138 -0.92 3.15 5.84
CA LEU A 138 -0.29 4.15 4.98
C LEU A 138 -0.68 3.98 3.51
N SER A 139 -1.04 2.76 3.10
CA SER A 139 -1.37 2.43 1.73
C SER A 139 -2.27 1.21 1.68
N GLY A 140 -3.20 1.17 0.74
CA GLY A 140 -3.84 -0.08 0.31
C GLY A 140 -2.90 -0.90 -0.59
N ILE A 141 -3.47 -1.89 -1.28
CA ILE A 141 -2.77 -2.59 -2.34
C ILE A 141 -2.80 -1.70 -3.58
N ASN A 142 -1.63 -1.31 -4.07
CA ASN A 142 -1.50 -0.44 -5.24
C ASN A 142 -0.56 -1.08 -6.26
N VAL A 143 -0.91 -0.98 -7.53
CA VAL A 143 -0.05 -1.38 -8.65
C VAL A 143 0.14 -0.16 -9.54
N PHE A 144 1.39 0.26 -9.73
CA PHE A 144 1.77 1.45 -10.49
C PHE A 144 2.57 1.05 -11.72
N PRO A 145 2.07 1.29 -12.92
CA PRO A 145 2.90 1.17 -14.10
C PRO A 145 3.81 2.40 -14.23
N ARG A 146 5.07 2.17 -14.56
CA ARG A 146 6.02 3.21 -14.94
C ARG A 146 6.84 2.79 -16.14
N CYS A 147 7.24 3.76 -16.92
CA CYS A 147 8.06 3.56 -18.10
C CYS A 147 9.44 4.19 -17.89
N PHE A 148 10.47 3.48 -18.26
CA PHE A 148 11.81 4.00 -18.37
C PHE A 148 12.11 4.18 -19.87
N VAL A 149 12.44 5.40 -20.26
CA VAL A 149 12.73 5.75 -21.65
C VAL A 149 14.01 6.57 -21.70
N ASP A 150 15.06 6.06 -22.34
CA ASP A 150 16.32 6.77 -22.57
C ASP A 150 16.88 7.47 -21.31
N GLY A 151 16.86 6.79 -20.16
CA GLY A 151 17.36 7.32 -18.88
C GLY A 151 16.32 8.09 -18.05
N MET A 152 15.13 8.34 -18.58
CA MET A 152 14.06 9.03 -17.83
C MET A 152 13.01 8.05 -17.31
N VAL A 153 12.54 8.30 -16.09
CA VAL A 153 11.41 7.56 -15.49
C VAL A 153 10.13 8.36 -15.69
N LEU A 154 9.17 7.77 -16.39
CA LEU A 154 7.86 8.36 -16.65
C LEU A 154 6.79 7.55 -15.91
N PRO A 155 6.03 8.16 -14.98
CA PRO A 155 4.86 7.50 -14.41
C PRO A 155 3.80 7.35 -15.51
N LEU A 156 3.21 6.16 -15.58
CA LEU A 156 2.09 5.93 -16.49
C LEU A 156 0.77 6.14 -15.74
N ALA A 157 -0.25 6.56 -16.46
CA ALA A 157 -1.62 6.59 -15.95
C ALA A 157 -2.13 5.17 -15.63
N ASN A 158 -3.30 5.08 -15.01
CA ASN A 158 -3.96 3.79 -14.70
C ASN A 158 -3.36 3.00 -13.52
N THR A 159 -3.02 3.71 -12.44
CA THR A 159 -2.73 3.04 -11.17
C THR A 159 -3.91 2.23 -10.68
N ILE A 160 -3.70 0.95 -10.41
CA ILE A 160 -4.68 0.10 -9.73
C ILE A 160 -4.56 0.34 -8.23
N LYS A 161 -5.68 0.70 -7.59
CA LYS A 161 -5.73 0.93 -6.13
C LYS A 161 -6.88 0.13 -5.52
N ALA A 162 -6.59 -0.55 -4.42
CA ALA A 162 -7.59 -1.18 -3.57
C ALA A 162 -7.25 -0.93 -2.09
N PRO A 163 -8.06 -0.14 -1.38
CA PRO A 163 -7.87 0.05 0.05
C PRO A 163 -8.15 -1.26 0.80
N HIS A 164 -7.50 -1.47 1.94
CA HIS A 164 -7.77 -2.59 2.85
C HIS A 164 -9.14 -2.42 3.57
N LEU A 165 -10.16 -2.03 2.82
CA LEU A 165 -11.50 -1.78 3.33
C LEU A 165 -12.54 -2.52 2.48
N GLY A 166 -13.57 -3.06 3.15
CA GLY A 166 -14.66 -3.76 2.48
C GLY A 166 -14.28 -5.19 2.08
N GLU A 167 -14.99 -5.74 1.11
CA GLU A 167 -14.82 -7.14 0.71
C GLU A 167 -13.65 -7.31 -0.25
N ALA A 168 -12.82 -8.31 0.04
CA ALA A 168 -11.79 -8.86 -0.84
C ALA A 168 -10.92 -7.84 -1.61
N PRO A 169 -10.12 -6.98 -0.95
CA PRO A 169 -9.30 -5.98 -1.64
C PRO A 169 -8.33 -6.60 -2.65
N LEU A 170 -7.74 -7.75 -2.34
CA LEU A 170 -6.85 -8.46 -3.26
C LEU A 170 -7.58 -8.95 -4.51
N LYS A 171 -8.78 -9.51 -4.37
CA LYS A 171 -9.60 -9.93 -5.50
C LYS A 171 -9.88 -8.77 -6.47
N LYS A 172 -10.20 -7.58 -5.94
CA LYS A 172 -10.41 -6.37 -6.76
C LYS A 172 -9.17 -5.94 -7.54
N VAL A 173 -7.98 -6.13 -6.98
CA VAL A 173 -6.72 -5.86 -7.70
C VAL A 173 -6.53 -6.86 -8.82
N LEU A 174 -6.71 -8.15 -8.54
CA LEU A 174 -6.55 -9.22 -9.53
C LEU A 174 -7.54 -9.07 -10.69
N GLU A 175 -8.80 -8.75 -10.41
CA GLU A 175 -9.82 -8.49 -11.46
C GLU A 175 -9.44 -7.29 -12.34
N LYS A 176 -8.86 -6.24 -11.76
CA LYS A 176 -8.39 -5.08 -12.54
C LYS A 176 -7.13 -5.36 -13.33
N LEU A 177 -6.29 -6.29 -12.90
CA LEU A 177 -5.16 -6.77 -13.69
C LEU A 177 -5.62 -7.65 -14.87
N ASP A 178 -6.84 -8.19 -14.83
CA ASP A 178 -7.42 -8.97 -15.94
C ASP A 178 -7.97 -8.10 -17.07
N ASN A 179 -8.34 -6.86 -16.79
CA ASN A 179 -8.90 -5.94 -17.78
C ASN A 179 -7.84 -4.99 -18.35
#